data_0e7191d73c8e8b62fbf445fbd5d0576e
#
_entry.id   0e7191d73c8e8b62fbf445fbd5d0576e
#
_cell.length_a   1.000
_cell.length_b   1.000
_cell.length_c   1.000
_cell.angle_alpha   90.00
_cell.angle_beta   90.00
_cell.angle_gamma   90.00
#
_symmetry.space_group_name_H-M   'P 1'
#
loop_
_entity.id
_entity.type
_entity.pdbx_description
1 polymer ?
#
loop_
_entity_poly.entity_id
_entity_poly.type
_entity_poly.pdbx_seq_one_letter_code
_entity_poly.pdbx_strand_id
1 'polypeptide(L)'
;MTLPSVSPSTISRSAIPKAFEFKSFANKSHFSNTLIASALALSFMGAGLSSAQAATNTMPDAAKLAAGVDQKVIDWRRDLHQHPELSNREFRTSKIIEKHLKSLGLEVQTGVAHTGVVAILKGGKLKGGKSGPLIAIRADMDALPVTEVVDVPFASKATDTYRDQKVGVMHACGHDTHVAMLMGVAENLVKVKDSLAGDVMFIFQPAEEGAPDGEEGGAELMLKEGLFAKRKPDQVFGMHVTSSMPSGMIGVRSGPAMASEDSFTIKVKGRQTHGSRPWNGVDPIVAAAQIITNVQTIVSRQVDITKAPAVVSFGAVNGGIRSNIIPDEVELIGTIRTFDQPMRADIKLRLAEMAELSAKTLGASATTEIHPGYPVVVNNPELVASMRPVLASVVGDKMLIEPGLITGAEDFSYYALEAPGMFFFLGVTPKGTDPETAASNHSPAFYVDESALKVGVEAMTKVALTALNAQ
;
A
#
# COMPACT_ATOMS: atom_id res chain seq x y z
N MET A 1 -40.37 -40.54 -38.68
CA MET A 1 -40.09 -39.20 -39.29
C MET A 1 -38.66 -38.84 -38.97
N THR A 2 -37.82 -39.01 -39.99
CA THR A 2 -36.38 -38.80 -39.92
C THR A 2 -36.05 -37.35 -40.25
N LEU A 3 -35.26 -36.70 -39.41
CA LEU A 3 -34.73 -35.34 -39.64
C LEU A 3 -33.51 -35.40 -40.59
N PRO A 4 -33.33 -34.42 -41.48
CA PRO A 4 -32.19 -34.41 -42.41
C PRO A 4 -30.92 -33.85 -41.75
N SER A 5 -29.77 -34.48 -42.09
CA SER A 5 -28.42 -34.09 -41.73
C SER A 5 -27.98 -32.86 -42.51
N VAL A 6 -27.42 -31.85 -41.81
CA VAL A 6 -26.76 -30.69 -42.44
C VAL A 6 -25.25 -30.91 -42.40
N SER A 7 -24.60 -30.87 -43.59
CA SER A 7 -23.16 -30.94 -43.76
C SER A 7 -22.47 -29.61 -43.41
N PRO A 8 -21.23 -29.62 -42.88
CA PRO A 8 -20.48 -28.39 -42.60
C PRO A 8 -19.85 -27.84 -43.90
N SER A 9 -20.14 -26.58 -44.20
CA SER A 9 -19.49 -25.82 -45.29
C SER A 9 -18.09 -25.35 -44.86
N THR A 10 -17.13 -25.71 -45.70
CA THR A 10 -15.73 -25.28 -45.65
C THR A 10 -15.58 -23.78 -45.87
N ILE A 11 -15.03 -23.06 -44.87
CA ILE A 11 -14.61 -21.67 -45.03
C ILE A 11 -13.16 -21.63 -45.49
N SER A 12 -12.98 -21.05 -46.70
CA SER A 12 -11.71 -20.80 -47.36
C SER A 12 -10.85 -19.82 -46.60
N ARG A 13 -9.57 -20.18 -46.35
CA ARG A 13 -8.54 -19.29 -45.82
C ARG A 13 -8.02 -18.41 -46.99
N SER A 14 -8.25 -17.11 -46.92
CA SER A 14 -7.59 -16.14 -47.79
C SER A 14 -6.69 -15.19 -46.98
N ALA A 15 -5.40 -15.26 -47.34
CA ALA A 15 -4.36 -14.24 -47.38
C ALA A 15 -4.13 -13.32 -46.17
N ILE A 16 -3.02 -13.61 -45.45
CA ILE A 16 -2.32 -12.69 -44.57
C ILE A 16 -1.42 -11.76 -45.42
N PRO A 17 -1.46 -10.44 -45.29
CA PRO A 17 -0.48 -9.55 -45.90
C PRO A 17 0.86 -9.57 -45.15
N LYS A 18 1.94 -9.52 -45.93
CA LYS A 18 3.34 -9.56 -45.50
C LYS A 18 3.74 -8.34 -44.64
N ALA A 19 4.64 -8.60 -43.71
CA ALA A 19 5.31 -7.67 -42.82
C ALA A 19 5.96 -6.48 -43.55
N PHE A 20 5.86 -5.30 -42.90
CA PHE A 20 6.64 -4.10 -43.23
C PHE A 20 8.05 -4.23 -42.66
N GLU A 21 9.06 -4.16 -43.52
CA GLU A 21 10.47 -4.02 -43.13
C GLU A 21 10.77 -2.56 -42.69
N PHE A 22 11.27 -2.38 -41.48
CA PHE A 22 11.86 -1.12 -41.05
C PHE A 22 13.33 -1.05 -41.50
N LYS A 23 13.63 -0.11 -42.39
CA LYS A 23 15.00 0.26 -42.76
C LYS A 23 15.63 1.09 -41.65
N SER A 24 16.74 0.57 -41.09
CA SER A 24 17.64 1.25 -40.17
C SER A 24 18.40 2.35 -40.94
N PHE A 25 18.29 3.58 -40.45
CA PHE A 25 19.20 4.69 -40.82
C PHE A 25 20.32 4.79 -39.78
N ALA A 26 21.49 4.30 -40.17
CA ALA A 26 22.73 4.54 -39.43
C ALA A 26 23.34 5.86 -39.90
N ASN A 27 23.42 6.83 -39.01
CA ASN A 27 24.12 8.09 -39.27
C ASN A 27 25.52 8.00 -38.65
N LYS A 28 26.55 7.94 -39.50
CA LYS A 28 27.97 8.01 -39.11
C LYS A 28 28.37 9.48 -39.06
N SER A 29 28.71 9.99 -37.90
CA SER A 29 29.48 11.22 -37.78
C SER A 29 30.93 10.89 -37.40
N HIS A 30 31.84 11.24 -38.31
CA HIS A 30 33.27 11.28 -38.08
C HIS A 30 33.62 12.45 -37.15
N PHE A 31 34.37 12.19 -36.10
CA PHE A 31 35.14 13.21 -35.44
C PHE A 31 36.65 12.87 -35.53
N SER A 32 37.35 13.83 -36.11
CA SER A 32 38.79 13.82 -36.37
C SER A 32 39.60 14.11 -35.11
N ASN A 33 40.60 13.28 -34.85
CA ASN A 33 41.64 13.51 -33.85
C ASN A 33 42.60 14.57 -34.33
N THR A 34 42.82 15.62 -33.50
CA THR A 34 44.00 16.50 -33.63
C THR A 34 44.74 16.52 -32.33
N LEU A 35 45.89 15.87 -32.31
CA LEU A 35 46.91 15.96 -31.25
C LEU A 35 47.66 17.31 -31.37
N ILE A 36 47.72 18.06 -30.29
CA ILE A 36 48.75 19.10 -30.11
C ILE A 36 49.48 18.83 -28.80
N ALA A 37 50.73 18.41 -28.95
CA ALA A 37 51.67 18.32 -27.87
C ALA A 37 52.35 19.71 -27.70
N SER A 38 52.34 20.21 -26.46
CA SER A 38 53.23 21.32 -26.09
C SER A 38 53.84 21.02 -24.71
N ALA A 39 55.13 20.75 -24.74
CA ALA A 39 55.97 20.65 -23.57
C ALA A 39 56.37 22.04 -23.12
N LEU A 40 56.29 22.34 -21.82
CA LEU A 40 57.07 23.37 -21.17
C LEU A 40 57.51 22.93 -19.77
N ALA A 41 58.79 23.18 -19.50
CA ALA A 41 59.55 22.66 -18.38
C ALA A 41 59.41 23.49 -17.12
N LEU A 42 59.59 22.81 -16.03
CA LEU A 42 60.13 23.10 -14.69
C LEU A 42 60.24 24.57 -14.18
N SER A 43 59.62 24.73 -12.98
CA SER A 43 60.26 25.46 -11.89
C SER A 43 59.81 24.88 -10.54
N PHE A 44 60.71 24.26 -9.79
CA PHE A 44 60.60 23.84 -8.41
C PHE A 44 60.57 25.08 -7.51
N MET A 45 59.48 25.25 -6.76
CA MET A 45 59.45 25.94 -5.47
C MET A 45 58.67 25.11 -4.49
N GLY A 46 59.38 24.61 -3.47
CA GLY A 46 58.77 23.88 -2.37
C GLY A 46 57.91 24.81 -1.51
N ALA A 47 56.63 24.52 -1.49
CA ALA A 47 55.72 24.99 -0.46
C ALA A 47 55.10 23.75 0.17
N GLY A 48 55.21 23.62 1.48
CA GLY A 48 54.67 22.51 2.25
C GLY A 48 53.17 22.37 2.01
N LEU A 49 52.80 21.33 1.28
CA LEU A 49 51.42 20.89 1.16
C LEU A 49 51.05 20.23 2.49
N SER A 50 50.47 21.04 3.37
CA SER A 50 49.60 20.52 4.43
C SER A 50 48.51 19.73 3.72
N SER A 51 48.56 18.40 3.75
CA SER A 51 47.49 17.52 3.29
C SER A 51 46.29 17.73 4.21
N ALA A 52 45.47 18.73 3.88
CA ALA A 52 44.10 18.75 4.34
C ALA A 52 43.44 17.50 3.75
N GLN A 53 43.40 16.44 4.51
CA GLN A 53 42.65 15.22 4.20
C GLN A 53 41.20 15.65 4.11
N ALA A 54 40.72 15.86 2.87
CA ALA A 54 39.33 16.05 2.61
C ALA A 54 38.63 14.82 3.21
N ALA A 55 37.95 15.02 4.31
CA ALA A 55 37.09 13.99 4.89
C ALA A 55 36.15 13.61 3.77
N THR A 56 36.35 12.45 3.14
CA THR A 56 35.40 11.83 2.22
C THR A 56 34.16 11.61 3.04
N ASN A 57 33.16 12.42 2.75
CA ASN A 57 31.84 12.38 3.42
C ASN A 57 31.10 11.11 2.92
N THR A 58 31.64 9.93 3.28
CA THR A 58 31.06 8.65 2.93
C THR A 58 29.76 8.50 3.68
N MET A 59 28.69 8.19 2.94
CA MET A 59 27.37 7.90 3.53
C MET A 59 27.50 6.76 4.52
N PRO A 60 26.83 6.81 5.70
CA PRO A 60 26.87 5.71 6.67
C PRO A 60 26.49 4.37 6.02
N ASP A 61 27.17 3.32 6.44
CA ASP A 61 26.96 1.96 5.95
C ASP A 61 25.64 1.37 6.53
N ALA A 62 24.58 1.39 5.72
CA ALA A 62 23.25 0.91 6.12
C ALA A 62 23.24 -0.60 6.44
N ALA A 63 24.04 -1.41 5.74
CA ALA A 63 24.14 -2.84 5.99
C ALA A 63 24.74 -3.13 7.39
N LYS A 64 25.80 -2.41 7.75
CA LYS A 64 26.42 -2.50 9.09
C LYS A 64 25.47 -2.00 10.17
N LEU A 65 24.72 -0.94 9.92
CA LEU A 65 23.72 -0.41 10.85
C LEU A 65 22.59 -1.41 11.07
N ALA A 66 22.03 -2.00 10.00
CA ALA A 66 20.98 -3.02 10.07
C ALA A 66 21.46 -4.26 10.82
N ALA A 67 22.67 -4.75 10.55
CA ALA A 67 23.26 -5.87 11.28
C ALA A 67 23.40 -5.59 12.79
N GLY A 68 23.63 -4.32 13.17
CA GLY A 68 23.79 -3.92 14.57
C GLY A 68 22.49 -3.89 15.39
N VAL A 69 21.32 -3.99 14.74
CA VAL A 69 19.99 -4.00 15.39
C VAL A 69 19.19 -5.27 15.09
N ASP A 70 19.69 -6.18 14.27
CA ASP A 70 18.99 -7.34 13.73
C ASP A 70 18.30 -8.17 14.83
N GLN A 71 19.04 -8.63 15.84
CA GLN A 71 18.46 -9.43 16.94
C GLN A 71 17.39 -8.65 17.72
N LYS A 72 17.59 -7.34 17.93
CA LYS A 72 16.59 -6.52 18.63
C LYS A 72 15.29 -6.43 17.83
N VAL A 73 15.37 -6.27 16.50
CA VAL A 73 14.22 -6.23 15.62
C VAL A 73 13.43 -7.54 15.68
N ILE A 74 14.12 -8.68 15.67
CA ILE A 74 13.49 -9.99 15.86
C ILE A 74 12.81 -10.09 17.23
N ASP A 75 13.49 -9.66 18.30
CA ASP A 75 12.95 -9.73 19.66
C ASP A 75 11.72 -8.84 19.83
N TRP A 76 11.75 -7.61 19.29
CA TRP A 76 10.59 -6.72 19.29
C TRP A 76 9.44 -7.28 18.48
N ARG A 77 9.71 -7.78 17.29
CA ARG A 77 8.71 -8.43 16.43
C ARG A 77 8.00 -9.57 17.16
N ARG A 78 8.75 -10.48 17.80
CA ARG A 78 8.19 -11.62 18.51
C ARG A 78 7.35 -11.20 19.72
N ASP A 79 7.79 -10.18 20.45
CA ASP A 79 7.03 -9.63 21.57
C ASP A 79 5.72 -8.98 21.11
N LEU A 80 5.73 -8.20 20.01
CA LEU A 80 4.54 -7.62 19.43
C LEU A 80 3.59 -8.69 18.88
N HIS A 81 4.13 -9.69 18.18
CA HIS A 81 3.35 -10.80 17.62
C HIS A 81 2.62 -11.61 18.69
N GLN A 82 3.27 -11.84 19.82
CA GLN A 82 2.69 -12.56 20.95
C GLN A 82 1.57 -11.79 21.67
N HIS A 83 1.55 -10.46 21.53
CA HIS A 83 0.62 -9.55 22.21
C HIS A 83 -0.05 -8.58 21.24
N PRO A 84 -0.74 -9.08 20.21
CA PRO A 84 -1.38 -8.24 19.21
C PRO A 84 -2.59 -7.51 19.79
N GLU A 85 -2.85 -6.32 19.27
CA GLU A 85 -3.97 -5.47 19.67
C GLU A 85 -4.75 -5.02 18.43
N LEU A 86 -6.08 -5.02 18.50
CA LEU A 86 -6.96 -4.59 17.41
C LEU A 86 -6.84 -3.08 17.15
N SER A 87 -7.29 -2.67 15.97
CA SER A 87 -7.36 -1.27 15.52
C SER A 87 -7.93 -0.34 16.59
N ASN A 88 -7.31 0.83 16.82
CA ASN A 88 -7.60 1.81 17.88
C ASN A 88 -7.48 1.26 19.32
N ARG A 89 -6.92 0.08 19.51
CA ARG A 89 -6.72 -0.57 20.83
C ARG A 89 -5.26 -0.91 21.09
N GLU A 90 -4.32 -0.40 20.28
CA GLU A 90 -2.89 -0.68 20.29
C GLU A 90 -2.17 0.02 21.47
N PHE A 91 -2.76 -0.02 22.66
CA PHE A 91 -2.27 0.71 23.85
C PHE A 91 -0.93 0.21 24.37
N ARG A 92 -0.70 -1.12 24.35
CA ARG A 92 0.56 -1.72 24.75
C ARG A 92 1.65 -1.46 23.72
N THR A 93 1.32 -1.66 22.46
CA THR A 93 2.19 -1.40 21.31
C THR A 93 2.66 0.04 21.30
N SER A 94 1.74 0.99 21.46
CA SER A 94 2.05 2.42 21.59
C SER A 94 3.04 2.73 22.73
N LYS A 95 2.88 2.12 23.90
CA LYS A 95 3.78 2.30 25.05
C LYS A 95 5.18 1.73 24.82
N ILE A 96 5.30 0.60 24.10
CA ILE A 96 6.59 0.01 23.74
C ILE A 96 7.33 0.95 22.79
N ILE A 97 6.65 1.45 21.77
CA ILE A 97 7.20 2.39 20.79
C ILE A 97 7.62 3.69 21.48
N GLU A 98 6.74 4.27 22.29
CA GLU A 98 7.04 5.48 23.06
C GLU A 98 8.30 5.33 23.92
N LYS A 99 8.37 4.24 24.71
CA LYS A 99 9.52 3.94 25.57
C LYS A 99 10.80 3.81 24.76
N HIS A 100 10.77 3.12 23.63
CA HIS A 100 11.92 2.95 22.76
C HIS A 100 12.40 4.29 22.20
N LEU A 101 11.51 5.08 21.57
CA LEU A 101 11.86 6.35 20.96
C LEU A 101 12.37 7.37 21.98
N LYS A 102 11.76 7.43 23.17
CA LYS A 102 12.25 8.26 24.30
C LYS A 102 13.64 7.82 24.76
N SER A 103 13.94 6.52 24.79
CA SER A 103 15.28 6.01 25.15
C SER A 103 16.36 6.42 24.15
N LEU A 104 15.98 6.70 22.90
CA LEU A 104 16.85 7.26 21.87
C LEU A 104 17.03 8.77 21.96
N GLY A 105 16.37 9.44 22.91
CA GLY A 105 16.42 10.90 23.11
C GLY A 105 15.56 11.69 22.13
N LEU A 106 14.55 11.05 21.50
CA LEU A 106 13.63 11.72 20.59
C LEU A 106 12.50 12.42 21.34
N GLU A 107 11.99 13.52 20.78
CA GLU A 107 10.73 14.12 21.19
C GLU A 107 9.59 13.29 20.62
N VAL A 108 8.72 12.76 21.49
CA VAL A 108 7.68 11.81 21.16
C VAL A 108 6.31 12.37 21.49
N GLN A 109 5.40 12.37 20.52
CA GLN A 109 3.98 12.64 20.70
C GLN A 109 3.22 11.31 20.64
N THR A 110 2.35 11.07 21.60
CA THR A 110 1.49 9.87 21.67
C THR A 110 0.01 10.26 21.63
N GLY A 111 -0.87 9.31 21.38
CA GLY A 111 -2.31 9.53 21.34
C GLY A 111 -2.77 10.25 20.08
N VAL A 112 -1.99 10.22 18.99
CA VAL A 112 -2.41 10.73 17.69
C VAL A 112 -3.30 9.67 17.02
N ALA A 113 -4.50 10.04 16.64
CA ALA A 113 -5.52 9.08 16.19
C ALA A 113 -5.67 7.90 17.17
N HIS A 114 -5.96 8.21 18.44
CA HIS A 114 -6.13 7.30 19.60
C HIS A 114 -4.81 6.74 20.16
N THR A 115 -4.11 5.88 19.43
CA THR A 115 -2.96 5.13 19.92
C THR A 115 -1.66 5.42 19.16
N GLY A 116 -1.71 6.19 18.09
CA GLY A 116 -0.57 6.50 17.24
C GLY A 116 0.56 7.24 17.96
N VAL A 117 1.78 6.98 17.50
CA VAL A 117 3.01 7.56 18.06
C VAL A 117 3.80 8.24 16.97
N VAL A 118 4.21 9.49 17.20
CA VAL A 118 5.00 10.29 16.27
C VAL A 118 6.25 10.80 16.95
N ALA A 119 7.39 10.71 16.27
CA ALA A 119 8.63 11.29 16.77
C ALA A 119 9.42 12.01 15.67
N ILE A 120 10.17 13.04 16.06
CA ILE A 120 11.01 13.81 15.15
C ILE A 120 12.47 13.64 15.55
N LEU A 121 13.28 13.17 14.59
CA LEU A 121 14.74 13.20 14.66
C LEU A 121 15.25 14.43 13.92
N LYS A 122 15.99 15.30 14.62
CA LYS A 122 16.67 16.46 14.04
C LYS A 122 18.01 16.06 13.49
N GLY A 123 18.28 16.34 12.20
CA GLY A 123 19.56 16.14 11.58
C GLY A 123 20.61 17.15 12.05
N GLY A 124 21.83 16.68 12.26
CA GLY A 124 22.93 17.48 12.81
C GLY A 124 23.86 18.12 11.77
N LYS A 125 23.77 17.73 10.49
CA LYS A 125 24.73 18.18 9.45
C LYS A 125 24.57 19.65 9.08
N LEU A 126 23.36 20.21 9.18
CA LEU A 126 23.07 21.59 8.83
C LEU A 126 23.38 22.52 10.01
N LYS A 127 24.46 23.32 9.89
CA LYS A 127 24.83 24.32 10.90
C LYS A 127 24.20 25.68 10.60
N GLY A 128 24.05 26.52 11.62
CA GLY A 128 23.59 27.91 11.46
C GLY A 128 22.09 28.10 11.28
N GLY A 129 21.27 27.19 11.84
CA GLY A 129 19.81 27.35 11.86
C GLY A 129 19.11 27.11 10.50
N LYS A 130 19.82 26.59 9.50
CA LYS A 130 19.20 26.17 8.23
C LYS A 130 18.38 24.90 8.45
N SER A 131 17.14 24.89 8.00
CA SER A 131 16.33 23.67 7.93
C SER A 131 16.64 22.90 6.64
N GLY A 132 16.93 21.61 6.77
CA GLY A 132 17.00 20.68 5.64
C GLY A 132 15.62 20.10 5.29
N PRO A 133 15.57 19.14 4.36
CA PRO A 133 14.34 18.42 4.05
C PRO A 133 13.81 17.68 5.28
N LEU A 134 12.49 17.49 5.32
CA LEU A 134 11.83 16.58 6.25
C LEU A 134 11.32 15.38 5.47
N ILE A 135 11.75 14.20 5.82
CA ILE A 135 11.13 12.97 5.34
C ILE A 135 10.26 12.35 6.42
N ALA A 136 9.19 11.66 6.03
CA ALA A 136 8.39 10.84 6.93
C ALA A 136 8.57 9.36 6.59
N ILE A 137 8.62 8.50 7.62
CA ILE A 137 8.65 7.04 7.48
C ILE A 137 7.54 6.47 8.33
N ARG A 138 6.66 5.68 7.73
CA ARG A 138 5.45 5.12 8.36
C ARG A 138 5.58 3.61 8.56
N ALA A 139 5.10 3.16 9.71
CA ALA A 139 4.69 1.78 9.97
C ALA A 139 3.29 1.78 10.60
N ASP A 140 2.42 0.90 10.12
CA ASP A 140 1.17 0.53 10.76
C ASP A 140 1.41 -0.38 11.97
N MET A 141 0.44 -0.50 12.89
CA MET A 141 0.70 -1.23 14.14
C MET A 141 -0.47 -2.06 14.68
N ASP A 142 -1.60 -2.06 14.00
CA ASP A 142 -2.79 -2.81 14.42
C ASP A 142 -2.75 -4.28 13.97
N ALA A 143 -3.55 -5.11 14.65
CA ALA A 143 -3.72 -6.53 14.38
C ALA A 143 -5.17 -6.85 13.97
N LEU A 144 -5.37 -8.06 13.47
CA LEU A 144 -6.63 -8.54 12.90
C LEU A 144 -7.38 -9.50 13.84
N PRO A 145 -8.72 -9.58 13.74
CA PRO A 145 -9.54 -10.53 14.48
C PRO A 145 -9.41 -11.96 13.89
N VAL A 146 -8.20 -12.51 13.94
CA VAL A 146 -7.83 -13.82 13.38
C VAL A 146 -7.28 -14.71 14.48
N THR A 147 -7.72 -15.97 14.54
CA THR A 147 -7.16 -16.97 15.46
C THR A 147 -5.95 -17.63 14.81
N GLU A 148 -4.78 -17.41 15.36
CA GLU A 148 -3.52 -17.96 14.83
C GLU A 148 -3.46 -19.49 14.94
N VAL A 149 -2.96 -20.13 13.87
CA VAL A 149 -2.71 -21.58 13.81
C VAL A 149 -1.25 -21.93 13.55
N VAL A 150 -0.36 -20.93 13.48
CA VAL A 150 1.07 -21.14 13.25
C VAL A 150 1.70 -21.71 14.53
N ASP A 151 2.50 -22.77 14.38
CA ASP A 151 3.22 -23.40 15.51
C ASP A 151 4.60 -22.75 15.69
N VAL A 152 4.61 -21.61 16.40
CA VAL A 152 5.83 -20.90 16.78
C VAL A 152 5.81 -20.59 18.29
N PRO A 153 6.97 -20.50 18.95
CA PRO A 153 7.03 -20.28 20.41
C PRO A 153 6.38 -18.99 20.88
N PHE A 154 6.27 -18.00 20.00
CA PHE A 154 5.70 -16.68 20.24
C PHE A 154 4.31 -16.50 19.57
N ALA A 155 3.63 -17.59 19.20
CA ALA A 155 2.29 -17.52 18.62
C ALA A 155 1.33 -16.79 19.54
N SER A 156 0.45 -15.98 18.95
CA SER A 156 -0.57 -15.27 19.70
C SER A 156 -1.58 -16.23 20.33
N LYS A 157 -1.91 -15.96 21.59
CA LYS A 157 -3.03 -16.57 22.33
C LYS A 157 -4.03 -15.49 22.77
N ALA A 158 -3.85 -14.27 22.27
CA ALA A 158 -4.70 -13.14 22.58
C ALA A 158 -6.12 -13.36 22.07
N THR A 159 -7.08 -12.87 22.81
CA THR A 159 -8.49 -12.84 22.40
C THR A 159 -9.07 -11.49 22.76
N ASP A 160 -9.97 -10.98 21.94
CA ASP A 160 -10.69 -9.73 22.19
C ASP A 160 -12.14 -9.84 21.69
N THR A 161 -12.92 -8.78 21.86
CA THR A 161 -14.27 -8.66 21.32
C THR A 161 -14.23 -7.82 20.04
N TYR A 162 -14.73 -8.40 18.95
CA TYR A 162 -14.88 -7.71 17.68
C TYR A 162 -16.33 -7.92 17.17
N ARG A 163 -17.07 -6.83 16.94
CA ARG A 163 -18.49 -6.87 16.54
C ARG A 163 -19.32 -7.80 17.43
N ASP A 164 -19.21 -7.59 18.74
CA ASP A 164 -19.91 -8.35 19.80
C ASP A 164 -19.58 -9.87 19.83
N GLN A 165 -18.52 -10.29 19.12
CA GLN A 165 -18.07 -11.69 19.11
C GLN A 165 -16.68 -11.81 19.73
N LYS A 166 -16.48 -12.85 20.56
CA LYS A 166 -15.13 -13.19 21.04
C LYS A 166 -14.33 -13.82 19.91
N VAL A 167 -13.18 -13.20 19.58
CA VAL A 167 -12.28 -13.62 18.49
C VAL A 167 -10.86 -13.82 19.00
N GLY A 168 -10.06 -14.62 18.29
CA GLY A 168 -8.61 -14.59 18.43
C GLY A 168 -8.08 -13.32 17.79
N VAL A 169 -6.91 -12.85 18.22
CA VAL A 169 -6.23 -11.69 17.64
C VAL A 169 -4.83 -12.10 17.17
N MET A 170 -4.45 -11.72 15.95
CA MET A 170 -3.17 -12.07 15.34
C MET A 170 -2.67 -10.94 14.45
N HIS A 171 -1.36 -10.68 14.45
CA HIS A 171 -0.71 -9.90 13.39
C HIS A 171 -0.65 -10.69 12.08
N ALA A 172 -1.82 -10.96 11.50
CA ALA A 172 -1.95 -11.74 10.27
C ALA A 172 -1.60 -10.94 8.99
N CYS A 173 -1.38 -9.63 9.11
CA CYS A 173 -0.88 -8.77 8.02
C CYS A 173 0.62 -8.47 8.12
N GLY A 174 1.23 -8.67 9.31
CA GLY A 174 2.66 -8.48 9.52
C GLY A 174 3.05 -7.10 10.07
N HIS A 175 2.10 -6.33 10.62
CA HIS A 175 2.37 -4.98 11.17
C HIS A 175 3.32 -5.02 12.38
N ASP A 176 3.37 -6.11 13.13
CA ASP A 176 4.41 -6.37 14.13
C ASP A 176 5.82 -6.24 13.56
N THR A 177 6.03 -6.68 12.31
CA THR A 177 7.31 -6.57 11.61
C THR A 177 7.59 -5.15 11.15
N HIS A 178 6.55 -4.42 10.71
CA HIS A 178 6.69 -3.01 10.28
C HIS A 178 7.10 -2.13 11.45
N VAL A 179 6.43 -2.27 12.61
CA VAL A 179 6.79 -1.58 13.85
C VAL A 179 8.22 -1.91 14.26
N ALA A 180 8.58 -3.19 14.33
CA ALA A 180 9.89 -3.62 14.77
C ALA A 180 11.00 -3.10 13.84
N MET A 181 10.80 -3.16 12.52
CA MET A 181 11.74 -2.62 11.54
C MET A 181 11.89 -1.11 11.67
N LEU A 182 10.79 -0.35 11.82
CA LEU A 182 10.86 1.10 11.97
C LEU A 182 11.52 1.52 13.29
N MET A 183 11.33 0.76 14.38
CA MET A 183 12.10 0.95 15.62
C MET A 183 13.60 0.78 15.39
N GLY A 184 14.00 -0.23 14.61
CA GLY A 184 15.39 -0.47 14.20
C GLY A 184 15.95 0.64 13.31
N VAL A 185 15.18 1.13 12.35
CA VAL A 185 15.52 2.27 11.49
C VAL A 185 15.72 3.53 12.32
N ALA A 186 14.85 3.79 13.30
CA ALA A 186 14.98 4.93 14.20
C ALA A 186 16.29 4.87 15.00
N GLU A 187 16.64 3.71 15.58
CA GLU A 187 17.91 3.52 16.28
C GLU A 187 19.12 3.76 15.35
N ASN A 188 19.04 3.28 14.11
CA ASN A 188 20.11 3.45 13.12
C ASN A 188 20.30 4.92 12.74
N LEU A 189 19.22 5.64 12.45
CA LEU A 189 19.30 7.06 12.05
C LEU A 189 19.74 7.95 13.22
N VAL A 190 19.36 7.65 14.45
CA VAL A 190 19.85 8.37 15.64
C VAL A 190 21.34 8.19 15.81
N LYS A 191 21.91 6.98 15.60
CA LYS A 191 23.37 6.74 15.68
C LYS A 191 24.17 7.60 14.69
N VAL A 192 23.58 7.97 13.59
CA VAL A 192 24.24 8.72 12.51
C VAL A 192 23.66 10.13 12.32
N LYS A 193 22.90 10.65 13.27
CA LYS A 193 22.15 11.92 13.17
C LYS A 193 23.01 13.10 12.72
N ASP A 194 24.27 13.15 13.17
CA ASP A 194 25.21 14.25 12.84
C ASP A 194 25.63 14.26 11.35
N SER A 195 25.34 13.18 10.62
CA SER A 195 25.56 13.08 9.17
C SER A 195 24.32 13.40 8.34
N LEU A 196 23.14 13.55 8.98
CA LEU A 196 21.87 13.79 8.28
C LEU A 196 21.73 15.27 7.92
N ALA A 197 21.44 15.55 6.63
CA ALA A 197 21.25 16.90 6.11
C ALA A 197 19.77 17.37 6.22
N GLY A 198 18.91 16.65 6.91
CA GLY A 198 17.51 16.96 7.15
C GLY A 198 16.95 16.19 8.31
N ASP A 199 15.66 16.39 8.57
CA ASP A 199 14.93 15.80 9.69
C ASP A 199 14.16 14.55 9.26
N VAL A 200 13.86 13.66 10.21
CA VAL A 200 13.02 12.47 9.99
C VAL A 200 11.82 12.49 10.93
N MET A 201 10.63 12.33 10.39
CA MET A 201 9.39 12.07 11.13
C MET A 201 9.13 10.56 11.11
N PHE A 202 9.14 9.92 12.26
CA PHE A 202 8.70 8.54 12.42
C PHE A 202 7.21 8.53 12.76
N ILE A 203 6.42 7.78 11.99
CA ILE A 203 4.97 7.67 12.15
C ILE A 203 4.67 6.20 12.44
N PHE A 204 4.20 5.91 13.65
CA PHE A 204 3.65 4.62 14.01
C PHE A 204 2.14 4.79 14.07
N GLN A 205 1.47 4.24 13.08
CA GLN A 205 0.09 4.53 12.76
C GLN A 205 -0.83 3.41 13.24
N PRO A 206 -1.95 3.73 13.95
CA PRO A 206 -2.97 2.77 14.32
C PRO A 206 -3.97 2.52 13.19
N ALA A 207 -4.77 1.47 13.33
CA ALA A 207 -6.02 1.24 12.60
C ALA A 207 -5.90 1.33 11.06
N GLU A 208 -4.86 0.74 10.47
CA GLU A 208 -4.73 0.62 9.02
C GLU A 208 -5.80 -0.31 8.45
N GLU A 209 -6.12 -1.40 9.14
CA GLU A 209 -7.10 -2.41 8.74
C GLU A 209 -8.57 -1.95 8.90
N GLY A 210 -8.74 -0.67 9.23
CA GLY A 210 -10.03 -0.03 9.47
C GLY A 210 -10.34 0.17 10.95
N ALA A 211 -10.90 1.34 11.27
CA ALA A 211 -11.34 1.66 12.62
C ALA A 211 -12.55 0.80 13.04
N PRO A 212 -12.75 0.59 14.36
CA PRO A 212 -13.98 -0.02 14.87
C PRO A 212 -15.24 0.73 14.42
N ASP A 213 -16.37 0.01 14.30
CA ASP A 213 -17.64 0.57 13.86
C ASP A 213 -18.01 1.82 14.69
N GLY A 214 -18.24 2.95 14.02
CA GLY A 214 -18.58 4.24 14.65
C GLY A 214 -17.39 5.06 15.13
N GLU A 215 -16.17 4.60 14.94
CA GLU A 215 -14.94 5.35 15.23
C GLU A 215 -14.28 5.81 13.92
N GLU A 216 -13.50 6.88 14.00
CA GLU A 216 -12.51 7.24 12.98
C GLU A 216 -11.14 6.67 13.38
N GLY A 217 -10.21 6.51 12.41
CA GLY A 217 -8.87 5.98 12.69
C GLY A 217 -7.92 6.12 11.51
N GLY A 218 -6.79 5.44 11.59
CA GLY A 218 -5.83 5.33 10.51
C GLY A 218 -5.12 6.63 10.11
N ALA A 219 -4.56 6.61 8.92
CA ALA A 219 -3.83 7.75 8.35
C ALA A 219 -4.71 9.00 8.19
N GLU A 220 -5.98 8.82 7.82
CA GLU A 220 -6.91 9.93 7.63
C GLU A 220 -7.12 10.70 8.94
N LEU A 221 -7.35 10.01 10.05
CA LEU A 221 -7.53 10.67 11.34
C LEU A 221 -6.23 11.33 11.83
N MET A 222 -5.07 10.69 11.65
CA MET A 222 -3.79 11.32 11.98
C MET A 222 -3.59 12.65 11.24
N LEU A 223 -3.95 12.72 9.96
CA LEU A 223 -3.90 13.95 9.16
C LEU A 223 -4.94 14.99 9.62
N LYS A 224 -6.19 14.57 9.91
CA LYS A 224 -7.25 15.43 10.45
C LYS A 224 -6.84 16.06 11.79
N GLU A 225 -6.13 15.33 12.65
CA GLU A 225 -5.59 15.81 13.91
C GLU A 225 -4.34 16.69 13.74
N GLY A 226 -3.89 16.91 12.52
CA GLY A 226 -2.86 17.88 12.20
C GLY A 226 -1.44 17.33 12.19
N LEU A 227 -1.24 16.05 11.89
CA LEU A 227 0.08 15.42 11.79
C LEU A 227 1.08 16.26 10.97
N PHE A 228 0.62 16.80 9.85
CA PHE A 228 1.45 17.63 8.95
C PHE A 228 1.24 19.14 9.11
N ALA A 229 0.45 19.58 10.08
CA ALA A 229 0.09 20.99 10.24
C ALA A 229 1.28 21.90 10.61
N LYS A 230 2.21 21.42 11.45
CA LYS A 230 3.40 22.18 11.86
C LYS A 230 4.46 22.21 10.77
N ARG A 231 4.67 21.09 10.11
CA ARG A 231 5.61 20.93 9.00
C ARG A 231 5.23 19.71 8.18
N LYS A 232 4.89 19.94 6.92
CA LYS A 232 4.59 18.89 5.95
C LYS A 232 5.91 18.25 5.49
N PRO A 233 6.01 16.91 5.41
CA PRO A 233 7.21 16.27 4.88
C PRO A 233 7.36 16.53 3.37
N ASP A 234 8.62 16.61 2.93
CA ASP A 234 8.95 16.73 1.52
C ASP A 234 8.78 15.40 0.77
N GLN A 235 8.90 14.28 1.50
CA GLN A 235 8.71 12.92 0.99
C GLN A 235 8.19 12.02 2.12
N VAL A 236 7.36 11.02 1.76
CA VAL A 236 6.88 10.01 2.69
C VAL A 236 7.18 8.60 2.18
N PHE A 237 7.63 7.73 3.08
CA PHE A 237 8.02 6.35 2.78
C PHE A 237 7.24 5.37 3.65
N GLY A 238 6.81 4.26 3.04
CA GLY A 238 6.22 3.12 3.73
C GLY A 238 6.74 1.81 3.14
N MET A 239 6.63 0.73 3.92
CA MET A 239 6.99 -0.61 3.49
C MET A 239 5.98 -1.59 4.06
N HIS A 240 5.57 -2.56 3.25
CA HIS A 240 4.71 -3.65 3.70
C HIS A 240 5.34 -5.02 3.41
N VAL A 241 5.23 -5.93 4.35
CA VAL A 241 5.66 -7.32 4.12
C VAL A 241 4.60 -8.10 3.37
N THR A 242 5.01 -9.00 2.48
CA THR A 242 4.07 -9.83 1.71
C THR A 242 4.55 -11.26 1.58
N SER A 243 3.62 -12.21 1.74
CA SER A 243 3.89 -13.62 1.47
C SER A 243 3.91 -13.96 -0.02
N SER A 244 3.47 -13.07 -0.90
CA SER A 244 3.49 -13.31 -2.35
C SER A 244 4.87 -13.21 -2.99
N MET A 245 5.93 -12.95 -2.21
CA MET A 245 7.30 -12.83 -2.68
C MET A 245 8.27 -13.61 -1.76
N PRO A 246 9.35 -14.20 -2.32
CA PRO A 246 10.40 -14.83 -1.54
C PRO A 246 11.03 -13.88 -0.52
N SER A 247 11.46 -14.43 0.61
CA SER A 247 12.13 -13.71 1.69
C SER A 247 13.30 -12.86 1.19
N GLY A 248 13.31 -11.59 1.54
CA GLY A 248 14.32 -10.61 1.17
C GLY A 248 14.18 -10.01 -0.25
N MET A 249 13.20 -10.42 -1.04
CA MET A 249 12.89 -9.76 -2.32
C MET A 249 12.20 -8.42 -2.05
N ILE A 250 12.51 -7.40 -2.84
CA ILE A 250 11.84 -6.09 -2.78
C ILE A 250 11.02 -5.87 -4.05
N GLY A 251 9.79 -5.41 -3.85
CA GLY A 251 8.88 -5.01 -4.94
C GLY A 251 8.57 -3.53 -4.86
N VAL A 252 8.83 -2.76 -5.92
CA VAL A 252 8.43 -1.36 -6.01
C VAL A 252 7.90 -1.05 -7.40
N ARG A 253 6.72 -0.42 -7.46
CA ARG A 253 6.05 -0.03 -8.69
C ARG A 253 5.93 1.48 -8.78
N SER A 254 6.20 2.05 -9.96
CA SER A 254 6.00 3.48 -10.24
C SER A 254 4.54 3.76 -10.61
N GLY A 255 4.00 4.90 -10.15
CA GLY A 255 2.61 5.26 -10.37
C GLY A 255 1.63 4.47 -9.50
N PRO A 256 0.41 4.18 -9.98
CA PRO A 256 -0.59 3.43 -9.21
C PRO A 256 -0.06 2.03 -8.83
N ALA A 257 -0.12 1.70 -7.55
CA ALA A 257 0.39 0.44 -7.01
C ALA A 257 -0.70 -0.42 -6.36
N MET A 258 -1.57 0.19 -5.52
CA MET A 258 -2.68 -0.48 -4.87
C MET A 258 -4.01 0.22 -5.17
N ALA A 259 -5.09 -0.55 -5.24
CA ALA A 259 -6.40 -0.04 -5.61
C ALA A 259 -6.98 0.90 -4.56
N SER A 260 -7.87 1.81 -5.00
CA SER A 260 -8.83 2.43 -4.09
C SER A 260 -9.84 1.41 -3.59
N GLU A 261 -10.43 1.71 -2.45
CA GLU A 261 -11.55 0.96 -1.89
C GLU A 261 -12.71 1.89 -1.60
N ASP A 262 -13.90 1.50 -2.05
CA ASP A 262 -15.18 2.05 -1.58
C ASP A 262 -16.15 0.89 -1.43
N SER A 263 -17.03 0.97 -0.44
CA SER A 263 -18.19 0.12 -0.35
C SER A 263 -19.48 0.89 -0.64
N PHE A 264 -20.54 0.19 -0.97
CA PHE A 264 -21.83 0.82 -1.22
C PHE A 264 -22.99 -0.05 -0.75
N THR A 265 -24.06 0.63 -0.37
CA THR A 265 -25.36 0.01 -0.07
C THR A 265 -26.44 0.63 -0.94
N ILE A 266 -27.21 -0.19 -1.66
CA ILE A 266 -28.36 0.25 -2.45
C ILE A 266 -29.61 -0.31 -1.83
N LYS A 267 -30.53 0.55 -1.38
CA LYS A 267 -31.85 0.19 -0.88
C LYS A 267 -32.88 0.39 -1.99
N VAL A 268 -33.47 -0.74 -2.43
CA VAL A 268 -34.47 -0.76 -3.50
C VAL A 268 -35.84 -0.91 -2.87
N LYS A 269 -36.68 0.12 -2.96
CA LYS A 269 -38.02 0.13 -2.40
C LYS A 269 -39.07 -0.14 -3.47
N GLY A 270 -39.90 -1.12 -3.17
CA GLY A 270 -41.07 -1.48 -3.94
C GLY A 270 -42.37 -1.29 -3.16
N ARG A 271 -43.31 -2.18 -3.37
CA ARG A 271 -44.56 -2.28 -2.61
C ARG A 271 -44.98 -3.72 -2.49
N GLN A 272 -45.02 -4.21 -1.24
CA GLN A 272 -45.36 -5.58 -0.92
C GLN A 272 -46.74 -6.01 -1.46
N THR A 273 -46.80 -7.24 -1.94
CA THR A 273 -48.06 -7.85 -2.41
C THR A 273 -47.96 -9.39 -2.40
N HIS A 274 -49.11 -10.05 -2.66
CA HIS A 274 -49.15 -11.48 -2.84
C HIS A 274 -48.39 -11.90 -4.11
N GLY A 275 -47.48 -12.88 -4.02
CA GLY A 275 -46.63 -13.32 -5.13
C GLY A 275 -47.38 -13.76 -6.40
N SER A 276 -48.66 -14.22 -6.26
CA SER A 276 -49.51 -14.55 -7.40
C SER A 276 -50.24 -13.35 -8.02
N ARG A 277 -50.11 -12.15 -7.45
CA ARG A 277 -50.76 -10.90 -7.92
C ARG A 277 -49.74 -9.74 -7.99
N PRO A 278 -48.64 -9.88 -8.76
CA PRO A 278 -47.56 -8.89 -8.79
C PRO A 278 -48.03 -7.51 -9.26
N TRP A 279 -49.06 -7.43 -10.13
CA TRP A 279 -49.64 -6.18 -10.60
C TRP A 279 -50.31 -5.31 -9.51
N ASN A 280 -50.55 -5.85 -8.31
CA ASN A 280 -51.04 -5.10 -7.17
C ASN A 280 -49.93 -4.45 -6.33
N GLY A 281 -48.67 -4.76 -6.63
CA GLY A 281 -47.50 -4.27 -5.93
C GLY A 281 -46.49 -3.60 -6.85
N VAL A 282 -45.26 -3.50 -6.37
CA VAL A 282 -44.06 -3.15 -7.14
C VAL A 282 -42.98 -4.09 -6.66
N ASP A 283 -42.41 -4.90 -7.54
CA ASP A 283 -41.44 -5.94 -7.17
C ASP A 283 -40.02 -5.39 -7.07
N PRO A 284 -39.45 -5.20 -5.86
CA PRO A 284 -38.10 -4.73 -5.69
C PRO A 284 -37.05 -5.79 -5.99
N ILE A 285 -37.38 -7.09 -6.01
CA ILE A 285 -36.47 -8.18 -6.35
C ILE A 285 -36.12 -8.10 -7.85
N VAL A 286 -37.13 -7.92 -8.70
CA VAL A 286 -36.93 -7.78 -10.14
C VAL A 286 -36.19 -6.48 -10.44
N ALA A 287 -36.49 -5.40 -9.72
CA ALA A 287 -35.79 -4.13 -9.84
C ALA A 287 -34.30 -4.27 -9.42
N ALA A 288 -34.00 -4.96 -8.32
CA ALA A 288 -32.66 -5.23 -7.86
C ALA A 288 -31.84 -6.06 -8.89
N ALA A 289 -32.43 -7.09 -9.47
CA ALA A 289 -31.80 -7.88 -10.53
C ALA A 289 -31.42 -7.02 -11.75
N GLN A 290 -32.31 -6.10 -12.16
CA GLN A 290 -32.05 -5.16 -13.26
C GLN A 290 -30.93 -4.17 -12.89
N ILE A 291 -30.89 -3.65 -11.66
CA ILE A 291 -29.82 -2.78 -11.15
C ILE A 291 -28.49 -3.51 -11.25
N ILE A 292 -28.38 -4.72 -10.71
CA ILE A 292 -27.14 -5.52 -10.75
C ILE A 292 -26.66 -5.67 -12.19
N THR A 293 -27.53 -6.04 -13.11
CA THR A 293 -27.17 -6.23 -14.53
C THR A 293 -26.71 -4.93 -15.19
N ASN A 294 -27.41 -3.83 -14.97
CA ASN A 294 -27.10 -2.53 -15.58
C ASN A 294 -25.79 -1.97 -15.02
N VAL A 295 -25.56 -2.04 -13.71
CA VAL A 295 -24.35 -1.55 -13.06
C VAL A 295 -23.08 -2.21 -13.62
N GLN A 296 -23.13 -3.49 -14.01
CA GLN A 296 -21.98 -4.15 -14.66
C GLN A 296 -21.58 -3.47 -15.99
N THR A 297 -22.50 -2.72 -16.62
CA THR A 297 -22.17 -1.97 -17.84
C THR A 297 -21.28 -0.77 -17.59
N ILE A 298 -21.17 -0.28 -16.37
CA ILE A 298 -20.25 0.82 -16.01
C ILE A 298 -18.82 0.41 -16.38
N VAL A 299 -18.35 -0.72 -15.86
CA VAL A 299 -17.01 -1.20 -16.13
C VAL A 299 -16.84 -1.67 -17.58
N SER A 300 -17.85 -2.40 -18.12
CA SER A 300 -17.71 -3.01 -19.44
C SER A 300 -17.97 -2.05 -20.61
N ARG A 301 -18.58 -0.87 -20.42
CA ARG A 301 -19.00 0.03 -21.51
C ARG A 301 -18.77 1.51 -21.28
N GLN A 302 -18.48 1.97 -20.05
CA GLN A 302 -18.52 3.41 -19.74
C GLN A 302 -17.21 3.98 -19.21
N VAL A 303 -16.33 3.14 -18.65
CA VAL A 303 -14.99 3.56 -18.22
C VAL A 303 -13.92 3.04 -19.18
N ASP A 304 -12.85 3.80 -19.32
CA ASP A 304 -11.70 3.42 -20.15
C ASP A 304 -10.78 2.46 -19.37
N ILE A 305 -11.01 1.16 -19.55
CA ILE A 305 -10.22 0.10 -18.91
C ILE A 305 -8.76 0.04 -19.41
N THR A 306 -8.42 0.74 -20.50
CA THR A 306 -7.03 0.85 -20.96
C THR A 306 -6.23 1.85 -20.13
N LYS A 307 -6.91 2.81 -19.50
CA LYS A 307 -6.31 3.79 -18.59
C LYS A 307 -6.01 3.15 -17.22
N ALA A 308 -6.99 2.46 -16.66
CA ALA A 308 -6.86 1.73 -15.40
C ALA A 308 -7.93 0.64 -15.31
N PRO A 309 -7.63 -0.52 -14.70
CA PRO A 309 -8.66 -1.51 -14.40
C PRO A 309 -9.62 -0.99 -13.32
N ALA A 310 -10.85 -1.51 -13.37
CA ALA A 310 -11.87 -1.25 -12.36
C ALA A 310 -12.68 -2.51 -12.07
N VAL A 311 -13.17 -2.62 -10.84
CA VAL A 311 -14.06 -3.68 -10.37
C VAL A 311 -15.25 -3.06 -9.66
N VAL A 312 -16.47 -3.51 -10.00
CA VAL A 312 -17.70 -3.25 -9.24
C VAL A 312 -18.35 -4.59 -8.97
N SER A 313 -18.40 -4.98 -7.70
CA SER A 313 -18.95 -6.27 -7.27
C SER A 313 -20.08 -6.08 -6.29
N PHE A 314 -21.14 -6.88 -6.45
CA PHE A 314 -22.17 -7.05 -5.43
C PHE A 314 -21.80 -8.28 -4.58
N GLY A 315 -21.61 -8.07 -3.29
CA GLY A 315 -21.24 -9.12 -2.33
C GLY A 315 -22.44 -9.73 -1.61
N ALA A 316 -23.54 -8.97 -1.46
CA ALA A 316 -24.76 -9.44 -0.81
C ALA A 316 -26.02 -8.88 -1.46
N VAL A 317 -27.09 -9.69 -1.41
CA VAL A 317 -28.46 -9.34 -1.82
C VAL A 317 -29.40 -9.83 -0.72
N ASN A 318 -30.02 -8.90 -0.02
CA ASN A 318 -30.88 -9.19 1.12
C ASN A 318 -32.30 -8.74 0.82
N GLY A 319 -33.28 -9.65 0.86
CA GLY A 319 -34.69 -9.30 0.65
C GLY A 319 -35.63 -10.51 0.49
N GLY A 320 -36.85 -10.31 0.93
CA GLY A 320 -37.86 -11.36 0.91
C GLY A 320 -37.64 -12.45 1.97
N ILE A 321 -38.76 -13.04 2.45
CA ILE A 321 -38.75 -14.09 3.49
C ILE A 321 -39.53 -15.32 3.11
N ARG A 322 -40.36 -15.23 2.05
CA ARG A 322 -41.26 -16.31 1.67
C ARG A 322 -41.62 -16.27 0.18
N SER A 323 -41.74 -17.44 -0.43
CA SER A 323 -41.95 -17.63 -1.87
C SER A 323 -43.23 -16.98 -2.44
N ASN A 324 -44.27 -16.79 -1.62
CA ASN A 324 -45.56 -16.23 -2.05
C ASN A 324 -45.78 -14.77 -1.61
N ILE A 325 -44.72 -14.07 -1.20
CA ILE A 325 -44.73 -12.64 -0.82
C ILE A 325 -43.69 -11.91 -1.63
N ILE A 326 -44.09 -10.91 -2.40
CA ILE A 326 -43.20 -9.88 -2.95
C ILE A 326 -42.90 -8.93 -1.80
N PRO A 327 -41.63 -8.73 -1.41
CA PRO A 327 -41.28 -7.85 -0.29
C PRO A 327 -41.48 -6.38 -0.64
N ASP A 328 -41.39 -5.52 0.33
CA ASP A 328 -41.42 -4.05 0.15
C ASP A 328 -40.02 -3.43 -0.10
N GLU A 329 -38.93 -4.15 0.29
CA GLU A 329 -37.56 -3.66 0.11
C GLU A 329 -36.60 -4.83 -0.21
N VAL A 330 -35.53 -4.48 -0.96
CA VAL A 330 -34.34 -5.30 -1.19
C VAL A 330 -33.12 -4.42 -0.97
N GLU A 331 -32.12 -4.95 -0.26
CA GLU A 331 -30.82 -4.30 -0.04
C GLU A 331 -29.74 -5.01 -0.86
N LEU A 332 -28.92 -4.22 -1.55
CA LEU A 332 -27.74 -4.67 -2.29
C LEU A 332 -26.51 -4.04 -1.64
N ILE A 333 -25.47 -4.86 -1.35
CA ILE A 333 -24.21 -4.40 -0.76
C ILE A 333 -23.08 -4.79 -1.70
N GLY A 334 -22.13 -3.87 -1.91
CA GLY A 334 -21.02 -4.15 -2.83
C GLY A 334 -19.77 -3.31 -2.58
N THR A 335 -18.79 -3.50 -3.45
CA THR A 335 -17.50 -2.78 -3.40
C THR A 335 -17.09 -2.27 -4.78
N ILE A 336 -16.33 -1.16 -4.77
CA ILE A 336 -15.71 -0.55 -5.94
C ILE A 336 -14.20 -0.55 -5.74
N ARG A 337 -13.44 -0.98 -6.76
CA ARG A 337 -11.98 -0.94 -6.82
C ARG A 337 -11.54 -0.30 -8.13
N THR A 338 -10.54 0.58 -8.08
CA THR A 338 -9.88 1.10 -9.27
C THR A 338 -8.49 1.65 -8.93
N PHE A 339 -7.69 1.93 -9.96
CA PHE A 339 -6.33 2.46 -9.84
C PHE A 339 -6.21 3.92 -10.36
N ASP A 340 -7.36 4.60 -10.55
CA ASP A 340 -7.41 5.98 -11.03
C ASP A 340 -8.46 6.79 -10.27
N GLN A 341 -8.05 7.88 -9.62
CA GLN A 341 -8.95 8.67 -8.77
C GLN A 341 -10.09 9.35 -9.55
N PRO A 342 -9.88 9.94 -10.74
CA PRO A 342 -10.98 10.44 -11.56
C PRO A 342 -11.99 9.36 -11.94
N MET A 343 -11.51 8.15 -12.32
CA MET A 343 -12.38 7.00 -12.61
C MET A 343 -13.17 6.56 -11.37
N ARG A 344 -12.54 6.56 -10.18
CA ARG A 344 -13.21 6.27 -8.90
C ARG A 344 -14.41 7.18 -8.67
N ALA A 345 -14.24 8.50 -8.89
CA ALA A 345 -15.29 9.47 -8.73
C ALA A 345 -16.43 9.25 -9.76
N ASP A 346 -16.08 9.01 -11.03
CA ASP A 346 -17.03 8.78 -12.12
C ASP A 346 -17.85 7.49 -11.89
N ILE A 347 -17.22 6.39 -11.49
CA ILE A 347 -17.91 5.13 -11.18
C ILE A 347 -18.94 5.32 -10.06
N LYS A 348 -18.60 6.05 -8.98
CA LYS A 348 -19.52 6.30 -7.86
C LYS A 348 -20.76 7.09 -8.30
N LEU A 349 -20.57 8.11 -9.10
CA LEU A 349 -21.69 8.91 -9.66
C LEU A 349 -22.60 8.06 -10.55
N ARG A 350 -22.00 7.32 -11.50
CA ARG A 350 -22.75 6.44 -12.43
C ARG A 350 -23.48 5.32 -11.73
N LEU A 351 -22.89 4.74 -10.68
CA LEU A 351 -23.53 3.68 -9.91
C LEU A 351 -24.80 4.17 -9.26
N ALA A 352 -24.77 5.33 -8.60
CA ALA A 352 -25.94 5.90 -7.95
C ALA A 352 -27.05 6.25 -8.98
N GLU A 353 -26.69 6.93 -10.06
CA GLU A 353 -27.61 7.31 -11.12
C GLU A 353 -28.24 6.08 -11.81
N MET A 354 -27.44 5.08 -12.13
CA MET A 354 -27.90 3.86 -12.78
C MET A 354 -28.85 3.05 -11.89
N ALA A 355 -28.55 2.97 -10.58
CA ALA A 355 -29.44 2.30 -9.63
C ALA A 355 -30.80 2.98 -9.56
N GLU A 356 -30.85 4.31 -9.43
CA GLU A 356 -32.08 5.08 -9.39
C GLU A 356 -32.89 4.90 -10.68
N LEU A 357 -32.27 5.12 -11.85
CA LEU A 357 -32.93 5.04 -13.14
C LEU A 357 -33.44 3.62 -13.43
N SER A 358 -32.65 2.58 -13.10
CA SER A 358 -33.07 1.20 -13.29
C SER A 358 -34.30 0.84 -12.44
N ALA A 359 -34.31 1.21 -11.17
CA ALA A 359 -35.47 1.00 -10.30
C ALA A 359 -36.72 1.70 -10.84
N LYS A 360 -36.56 2.94 -11.30
CA LYS A 360 -37.67 3.76 -11.80
C LYS A 360 -38.34 3.17 -13.03
N THR A 361 -37.63 2.45 -13.91
CA THR A 361 -38.22 1.79 -15.09
C THR A 361 -39.24 0.72 -14.72
N LEU A 362 -39.15 0.18 -13.50
CA LEU A 362 -40.03 -0.87 -12.95
C LEU A 362 -40.99 -0.32 -11.90
N GLY A 363 -41.10 1.01 -11.76
CA GLY A 363 -41.98 1.66 -10.79
C GLY A 363 -41.48 1.61 -9.34
N ALA A 364 -40.27 1.10 -9.11
CA ALA A 364 -39.58 1.09 -7.83
C ALA A 364 -38.76 2.39 -7.63
N SER A 365 -38.19 2.57 -6.45
CA SER A 365 -37.16 3.58 -6.19
C SER A 365 -35.91 2.93 -5.64
N ALA A 366 -34.73 3.53 -5.88
CA ALA A 366 -33.49 3.11 -5.26
C ALA A 366 -32.77 4.31 -4.66
N THR A 367 -32.15 4.11 -3.51
CA THR A 367 -31.24 5.07 -2.89
C THR A 367 -29.90 4.37 -2.70
N THR A 368 -28.84 5.06 -3.09
CA THR A 368 -27.46 4.56 -2.98
C THR A 368 -26.70 5.35 -1.93
N GLU A 369 -26.12 4.64 -0.99
CA GLU A 369 -25.18 5.18 -0.02
C GLU A 369 -23.78 4.66 -0.38
N ILE A 370 -22.84 5.57 -0.58
CA ILE A 370 -21.43 5.23 -0.81
C ILE A 370 -20.68 5.47 0.49
N HIS A 371 -19.98 4.45 0.95
CA HIS A 371 -19.07 4.50 2.09
C HIS A 371 -17.65 4.64 1.55
N PRO A 372 -17.08 5.86 1.55
CA PRO A 372 -15.72 6.07 1.05
C PRO A 372 -14.72 5.32 1.92
N GLY A 373 -13.85 4.55 1.29
CA GLY A 373 -12.68 3.96 1.89
C GLY A 373 -11.40 4.59 1.33
N TYR A 374 -10.34 3.81 1.19
CA TYR A 374 -9.01 4.32 0.90
C TYR A 374 -8.83 4.79 -0.55
N PRO A 375 -8.09 5.90 -0.76
CA PRO A 375 -7.67 6.33 -2.08
C PRO A 375 -6.72 5.31 -2.76
N VAL A 376 -6.42 5.54 -4.03
CA VAL A 376 -5.38 4.78 -4.74
C VAL A 376 -4.02 5.09 -4.14
N VAL A 377 -3.22 4.07 -3.82
CA VAL A 377 -1.80 4.27 -3.51
C VAL A 377 -1.06 4.58 -4.81
N VAL A 378 -0.57 5.79 -4.92
CA VAL A 378 0.21 6.25 -6.08
C VAL A 378 1.63 6.55 -5.62
N ASN A 379 2.57 5.72 -6.03
CA ASN A 379 3.99 6.01 -5.83
C ASN A 379 4.42 7.13 -6.79
N ASN A 380 5.07 8.15 -6.24
CA ASN A 380 5.59 9.24 -7.06
C ASN A 380 6.66 8.72 -8.04
N PRO A 381 6.48 8.89 -9.37
CA PRO A 381 7.39 8.29 -10.37
C PRO A 381 8.83 8.76 -10.26
N GLU A 382 9.05 10.04 -9.96
CA GLU A 382 10.40 10.63 -9.82
C GLU A 382 11.09 10.08 -8.57
N LEU A 383 10.34 9.94 -7.47
CA LEU A 383 10.84 9.37 -6.23
C LEU A 383 11.20 7.89 -6.41
N VAL A 384 10.35 7.11 -7.07
CA VAL A 384 10.65 5.70 -7.38
C VAL A 384 11.88 5.60 -8.28
N ALA A 385 11.99 6.44 -9.32
CA ALA A 385 13.14 6.44 -10.23
C ALA A 385 14.45 6.73 -9.48
N SER A 386 14.44 7.66 -8.51
CA SER A 386 15.62 8.01 -7.71
C SER A 386 15.97 6.94 -6.67
N MET A 387 14.96 6.25 -6.09
CA MET A 387 15.15 5.27 -5.02
C MET A 387 15.34 3.82 -5.52
N ARG A 388 14.90 3.49 -6.74
CA ARG A 388 15.08 2.15 -7.31
C ARG A 388 16.55 1.68 -7.33
N PRO A 389 17.55 2.48 -7.76
CA PRO A 389 18.98 2.10 -7.64
C PRO A 389 19.44 1.90 -6.20
N VAL A 390 18.86 2.65 -5.26
CA VAL A 390 19.16 2.51 -3.82
C VAL A 390 18.70 1.15 -3.32
N LEU A 391 17.45 0.75 -3.62
CA LEU A 391 16.91 -0.56 -3.29
C LEU A 391 17.67 -1.70 -3.98
N ALA A 392 18.02 -1.53 -5.27
CA ALA A 392 18.84 -2.49 -6.00
C ALA A 392 20.21 -2.72 -5.36
N SER A 393 20.80 -1.68 -4.78
CA SER A 393 22.09 -1.81 -4.09
C SER A 393 22.02 -2.56 -2.75
N VAL A 394 20.83 -2.83 -2.22
CA VAL A 394 20.61 -3.65 -1.02
C VAL A 394 20.42 -5.12 -1.41
N VAL A 395 19.54 -5.40 -2.38
CA VAL A 395 19.13 -6.79 -2.66
C VAL A 395 19.72 -7.33 -3.98
N GLY A 396 20.32 -6.48 -4.80
CA GLY A 396 20.75 -6.80 -6.17
C GLY A 396 19.56 -6.79 -7.16
N ASP A 397 19.89 -6.61 -8.45
CA ASP A 397 18.88 -6.43 -9.51
C ASP A 397 17.90 -7.60 -9.65
N LYS A 398 18.34 -8.83 -9.35
CA LYS A 398 17.50 -10.04 -9.45
C LYS A 398 16.45 -10.15 -8.35
N MET A 399 16.68 -9.49 -7.22
CA MET A 399 15.79 -9.49 -6.05
C MET A 399 14.98 -8.19 -5.94
N LEU A 400 15.07 -7.29 -6.94
CA LEU A 400 14.26 -6.10 -7.04
C LEU A 400 13.32 -6.21 -8.24
N ILE A 401 12.03 -6.33 -7.98
CA ILE A 401 11.01 -6.48 -9.02
C ILE A 401 10.08 -5.26 -9.11
N GLU A 402 9.35 -5.16 -10.21
CA GLU A 402 8.18 -4.31 -10.31
C GLU A 402 6.93 -5.21 -10.24
N PRO A 403 6.20 -5.19 -9.11
CA PRO A 403 5.02 -6.04 -8.94
C PRO A 403 3.89 -5.58 -9.86
N GLY A 404 2.93 -6.47 -10.13
CA GLY A 404 1.66 -6.11 -10.77
C GLY A 404 0.85 -5.13 -9.90
N LEU A 405 -0.28 -4.67 -10.42
CA LEU A 405 -1.26 -3.91 -9.66
C LEU A 405 -1.87 -4.78 -8.56
N ILE A 406 -1.97 -4.27 -7.34
CA ILE A 406 -2.52 -4.97 -6.18
C ILE A 406 -3.93 -4.45 -5.91
N THR A 407 -4.93 -5.34 -5.93
CA THR A 407 -6.34 -4.97 -5.71
C THR A 407 -6.69 -4.73 -4.23
N GLY A 408 -5.79 -5.04 -3.29
CA GLY A 408 -5.87 -4.59 -1.91
C GLY A 408 -5.79 -3.06 -1.83
N ALA A 409 -6.35 -2.49 -0.78
CA ALA A 409 -6.26 -1.06 -0.47
C ALA A 409 -5.30 -0.85 0.71
N GLU A 410 -4.80 0.38 0.87
CA GLU A 410 -3.82 0.74 1.89
C GLU A 410 -3.95 2.24 2.19
N ASP A 411 -4.09 2.59 3.45
CA ASP A 411 -4.37 3.96 3.87
C ASP A 411 -3.12 4.88 3.86
N PHE A 412 -1.91 4.33 3.63
CA PHE A 412 -0.73 5.12 3.25
C PHE A 412 -1.04 6.08 2.09
N SER A 413 -2.04 5.73 1.29
CA SER A 413 -2.55 6.57 0.20
C SER A 413 -2.90 7.99 0.63
N TYR A 414 -3.39 8.20 1.84
CA TYR A 414 -3.69 9.53 2.37
C TYR A 414 -2.42 10.37 2.55
N TYR A 415 -1.32 9.78 3.02
CA TYR A 415 -0.03 10.50 3.10
C TYR A 415 0.53 10.80 1.72
N ALA A 416 0.36 9.86 0.76
CA ALA A 416 0.80 10.04 -0.62
C ALA A 416 0.00 11.11 -1.38
N LEU A 417 -1.22 11.43 -0.95
CA LEU A 417 -1.98 12.60 -1.44
C LEU A 417 -1.40 13.92 -0.91
N GLU A 418 -0.80 13.90 0.27
CA GLU A 418 -0.25 15.09 0.90
C GLU A 418 1.19 15.39 0.46
N ALA A 419 2.02 14.37 0.25
CA ALA A 419 3.44 14.54 -0.10
C ALA A 419 3.87 13.47 -1.11
N PRO A 420 4.92 13.69 -1.92
CA PRO A 420 5.51 12.65 -2.77
C PRO A 420 5.79 11.39 -1.96
N GLY A 421 5.05 10.30 -2.25
CA GLY A 421 5.10 9.04 -1.51
C GLY A 421 5.79 7.93 -2.28
N MET A 422 6.46 7.02 -1.56
CA MET A 422 6.91 5.74 -2.08
C MET A 422 6.60 4.63 -1.09
N PHE A 423 5.77 3.70 -1.51
CA PHE A 423 5.41 2.48 -0.80
C PHE A 423 5.99 1.28 -1.54
N PHE A 424 6.72 0.42 -0.84
CA PHE A 424 7.34 -0.75 -1.44
C PHE A 424 7.11 -2.00 -0.60
N PHE A 425 7.27 -3.17 -1.21
CA PHE A 425 6.99 -4.45 -0.58
C PHE A 425 8.28 -5.20 -0.26
N LEU A 426 8.26 -5.92 0.86
CA LEU A 426 9.30 -6.85 1.29
C LEU A 426 8.74 -8.27 1.31
N GLY A 427 9.30 -9.17 0.52
CA GLY A 427 8.95 -10.58 0.53
C GLY A 427 9.37 -11.25 1.84
N VAL A 428 8.46 -12.08 2.39
CA VAL A 428 8.68 -12.79 3.65
C VAL A 428 8.42 -14.30 3.58
N THR A 429 8.13 -14.85 2.40
CA THR A 429 7.94 -16.29 2.23
C THR A 429 9.27 -17.03 2.36
N PRO A 430 9.37 -18.01 3.27
CA PRO A 430 10.61 -18.74 3.53
C PRO A 430 11.20 -19.37 2.27
N LYS A 431 12.52 -19.39 2.21
CA LYS A 431 13.23 -20.04 1.11
C LYS A 431 12.83 -21.51 0.98
N GLY A 432 12.44 -21.91 -0.23
CA GLY A 432 11.99 -23.27 -0.53
C GLY A 432 10.48 -23.47 -0.45
N THR A 433 9.73 -22.46 0.00
CA THR A 433 8.27 -22.39 -0.11
C THR A 433 7.92 -21.59 -1.35
N ASP A 434 6.95 -22.07 -2.13
CA ASP A 434 6.42 -21.35 -3.28
C ASP A 434 5.49 -20.22 -2.81
N PRO A 435 5.80 -18.94 -3.12
CA PRO A 435 4.95 -17.82 -2.72
C PRO A 435 3.51 -17.89 -3.25
N GLU A 436 3.25 -18.59 -4.36
CA GLU A 436 1.89 -18.74 -4.90
C GLU A 436 1.03 -19.68 -4.03
N THR A 437 1.66 -20.56 -3.25
CA THR A 437 0.98 -21.53 -2.36
C THR A 437 1.16 -21.21 -0.88
N ALA A 438 1.99 -20.22 -0.55
CA ALA A 438 2.17 -19.76 0.81
C ALA A 438 0.87 -19.18 1.38
N ALA A 439 0.67 -19.32 2.68
CA ALA A 439 -0.45 -18.68 3.37
C ALA A 439 -0.36 -17.16 3.17
N SER A 440 -1.41 -16.57 2.56
CA SER A 440 -1.45 -15.15 2.28
C SER A 440 -1.52 -14.30 3.55
N ASN A 441 -1.17 -13.03 3.44
CA ASN A 441 -1.55 -12.04 4.45
C ASN A 441 -3.05 -12.20 4.75
N HIS A 442 -3.46 -11.95 5.99
CA HIS A 442 -4.78 -12.19 6.59
C HIS A 442 -5.15 -13.67 6.80
N SER A 443 -4.31 -14.61 6.42
CA SER A 443 -4.53 -16.02 6.75
C SER A 443 -4.19 -16.31 8.21
N PRO A 444 -4.92 -17.20 8.91
CA PRO A 444 -4.53 -17.68 10.24
C PRO A 444 -3.19 -18.44 10.26
N ALA A 445 -2.72 -18.87 9.09
CA ALA A 445 -1.44 -19.55 8.90
C ALA A 445 -0.35 -18.62 8.27
N PHE A 446 -0.58 -17.31 8.22
CA PHE A 446 0.40 -16.35 7.73
C PHE A 446 1.69 -16.43 8.53
N TYR A 447 2.82 -16.51 7.84
CA TYR A 447 4.14 -16.66 8.46
C TYR A 447 5.16 -15.73 7.83
N VAL A 448 6.01 -15.16 8.67
CA VAL A 448 7.11 -14.27 8.26
C VAL A 448 8.45 -14.97 8.49
N ASP A 449 9.24 -15.11 7.44
CA ASP A 449 10.66 -15.45 7.57
C ASP A 449 11.43 -14.23 8.12
N GLU A 450 11.85 -14.34 9.38
CA GLU A 450 12.51 -13.25 10.12
C GLU A 450 13.85 -12.82 9.48
N SER A 451 14.45 -13.64 8.62
CA SER A 451 15.67 -13.26 7.89
C SER A 451 15.46 -12.07 6.94
N ALA A 452 14.23 -11.82 6.52
CA ALA A 452 13.85 -10.66 5.70
C ALA A 452 13.92 -9.33 6.48
N LEU A 453 13.71 -9.34 7.80
CA LEU A 453 13.59 -8.11 8.60
C LEU A 453 14.82 -7.24 8.52
N LYS A 454 16.02 -7.85 8.55
CA LYS A 454 17.30 -7.15 8.36
C LYS A 454 17.36 -6.43 7.01
N VAL A 455 16.86 -7.07 5.94
CA VAL A 455 16.82 -6.48 4.60
C VAL A 455 15.91 -5.26 4.58
N GLY A 456 14.73 -5.36 5.22
CA GLY A 456 13.79 -4.23 5.35
C GLY A 456 14.39 -3.05 6.11
N VAL A 457 15.07 -3.31 7.24
CA VAL A 457 15.79 -2.27 8.02
C VAL A 457 16.89 -1.63 7.19
N GLU A 458 17.71 -2.43 6.48
CA GLU A 458 18.77 -1.91 5.61
C GLU A 458 18.20 -1.03 4.50
N ALA A 459 17.17 -1.54 3.79
CA ALA A 459 16.54 -0.83 2.67
C ALA A 459 15.96 0.52 3.12
N MET A 460 15.16 0.55 4.19
CA MET A 460 14.55 1.77 4.68
C MET A 460 15.59 2.74 5.26
N THR A 461 16.61 2.25 5.98
CA THR A 461 17.72 3.08 6.45
C THR A 461 18.45 3.75 5.27
N LYS A 462 18.74 2.97 4.21
CA LYS A 462 19.46 3.47 3.02
C LYS A 462 18.61 4.47 2.22
N VAL A 463 17.31 4.21 2.07
CA VAL A 463 16.35 5.14 1.46
C VAL A 463 16.35 6.45 2.23
N ALA A 464 16.23 6.43 3.56
CA ALA A 464 16.24 7.63 4.39
C ALA A 464 17.54 8.42 4.27
N LEU A 465 18.69 7.74 4.36
CA LEU A 465 20.01 8.37 4.19
C LEU A 465 20.16 9.03 2.82
N THR A 466 19.65 8.38 1.77
CA THR A 466 19.72 8.92 0.41
C THR A 466 18.80 10.13 0.25
N ALA A 467 17.53 10.02 0.67
CA ALA A 467 16.55 11.09 0.58
C ALA A 467 17.02 12.39 1.30
N LEU A 468 17.67 12.23 2.46
CA LEU A 468 18.15 13.37 3.24
C LEU A 468 19.44 13.99 2.70
N ASN A 469 20.24 13.28 1.90
CA ASN A 469 21.53 13.73 1.42
C ASN A 469 21.59 13.97 -0.10
N ALA A 470 20.49 13.78 -0.84
CA ALA A 470 20.41 13.93 -2.29
C ALA A 470 20.31 15.38 -2.79
N GLN A 471 20.39 16.39 -1.89
CA GLN A 471 20.30 17.82 -2.24
C GLN A 471 21.65 18.53 -2.22
#